data_da844c21b2371105c6ba0cc49a6b58b8
#
_entry.id   da844c21b2371105c6ba0cc49a6b58b8
#
_cell.length_a   1.000
_cell.length_b   1.000
_cell.length_c   1.000
_cell.angle_alpha   90.00
_cell.angle_beta   90.00
_cell.angle_gamma   90.00
#
_symmetry.space_group_name_H-M   'P 1'
#
loop_
_entity.id
_entity.type
_entity.pdbx_description
1 polymer ?
#
loop_
_entity_poly.entity_id
_entity_poly.type
_entity_poly.pdbx_seq_one_letter_code
_entity_poly.pdbx_strand_id
1 'polypeptide(L)'
;MVVNRLAQSITAFVLTAAIARNLGAEAIGQYLLAYSYYFIFVGIASQGIKIFFTRELAREPQKTSVYLMSGSWLQLIFSLLSYGALVIVVFLLPYSSKTSNLCYIIGLTIIPFALSNVTEAIFQAKEKMHLIAIATVPVYILRLIIMIWAMQLKYGIEYLGAILFCSETLILVVEWILITQLVKIQWQIDKDFVWNTIKAARTFFAIEAIAVVSSRIEILILSLLGNEFLVGLFGAIIQLLQPFLIIANSIIVAIFPRLSKVVDQGREKQQQITESFIEILLSMGLPLFLGLLFFGQNLLIFIYDFSFAQGSLALIISAISLLLLPFTRTLCSLLVANHFEIVNLREVVITTTLGSLAGVALVSQYQLVGAAIMALLMTILAFSQYIYFTYTLLFPLNLWRVVRRPIVISALMLVVFLILKKINLDFLFTLIIATSSYILFVIFISIHALGGIHILKEKFVKIRIKF
;
A
#
# COMPACT_ATOMS: atom_id res chain seq x y z
N MET A 1 -7.20 13.68 -1.58
CA MET A 1 -6.67 12.38 -1.17
C MET A 1 -6.00 11.60 -2.29
N VAL A 2 -6.64 11.38 -3.46
CA VAL A 2 -6.03 10.60 -4.57
C VAL A 2 -4.69 11.21 -5.02
N VAL A 3 -4.65 12.52 -5.27
CA VAL A 3 -3.41 13.22 -5.69
C VAL A 3 -2.28 13.04 -4.67
N ASN A 4 -2.58 13.13 -3.36
CA ASN A 4 -1.59 12.94 -2.31
C ASN A 4 -1.03 11.50 -2.31
N ARG A 5 -1.91 10.48 -2.40
CA ARG A 5 -1.47 9.07 -2.47
C ARG A 5 -0.64 8.78 -3.72
N LEU A 6 -1.03 9.32 -4.86
CA LEU A 6 -0.26 9.16 -6.10
C LEU A 6 1.11 9.83 -6.00
N ALA A 7 1.17 11.07 -5.51
CA ALA A 7 2.43 11.78 -5.31
C ALA A 7 3.36 11.01 -4.36
N GLN A 8 2.84 10.54 -3.22
CA GLN A 8 3.59 9.73 -2.27
C GLN A 8 4.12 8.43 -2.90
N SER A 9 3.29 7.74 -3.69
CA SER A 9 3.67 6.47 -4.30
C SER A 9 4.71 6.66 -5.41
N ILE A 10 4.55 7.68 -6.24
CA ILE A 10 5.50 8.01 -7.31
C ILE A 10 6.85 8.44 -6.70
N THR A 11 6.83 9.33 -5.72
CA THR A 11 8.07 9.78 -5.06
C THR A 11 8.77 8.64 -4.33
N ALA A 12 8.04 7.74 -3.68
CA ALA A 12 8.62 6.55 -3.04
C ALA A 12 9.25 5.60 -4.07
N PHE A 13 8.57 5.35 -5.20
CA PHE A 13 9.11 4.51 -6.27
C PHE A 13 10.41 5.08 -6.87
N VAL A 14 10.39 6.38 -7.22
CA VAL A 14 11.57 7.06 -7.77
C VAL A 14 12.71 7.10 -6.76
N LEU A 15 12.42 7.35 -5.48
CA LEU A 15 13.41 7.33 -4.41
C LEU A 15 14.05 5.94 -4.26
N THR A 16 13.24 4.89 -4.26
CA THR A 16 13.74 3.51 -4.16
C THR A 16 14.70 3.18 -5.32
N ALA A 17 14.30 3.53 -6.54
CA ALA A 17 15.17 3.36 -7.72
C ALA A 17 16.46 4.20 -7.63
N ALA A 18 16.36 5.44 -7.14
CA ALA A 18 17.53 6.31 -6.97
C ALA A 18 18.50 5.77 -5.90
N ILE A 19 18.01 5.28 -4.76
CA ILE A 19 18.84 4.66 -3.72
C ILE A 19 19.54 3.42 -4.29
N ALA A 20 18.80 2.55 -4.99
CA ALA A 20 19.34 1.32 -5.56
C ALA A 20 20.49 1.61 -6.53
N ARG A 21 20.34 2.61 -7.41
CA ARG A 21 21.34 2.96 -8.41
C ARG A 21 22.57 3.71 -7.87
N ASN A 22 22.36 4.57 -6.86
CA ASN A 22 23.46 5.40 -6.35
C ASN A 22 24.17 4.79 -5.14
N LEU A 23 23.46 4.03 -4.29
CA LEU A 23 23.98 3.50 -3.03
C LEU A 23 23.98 1.97 -2.98
N GLY A 24 23.32 1.29 -3.93
CA GLY A 24 23.29 -0.17 -4.06
C GLY A 24 22.20 -0.86 -3.24
N ALA A 25 22.14 -2.20 -3.39
CA ALA A 25 21.09 -3.03 -2.83
C ALA A 25 21.12 -3.12 -1.29
N GLU A 26 22.30 -3.08 -0.67
CA GLU A 26 22.44 -3.09 0.78
C GLU A 26 21.86 -1.81 1.40
N ALA A 27 22.18 -0.65 0.86
CA ALA A 27 21.66 0.62 1.35
C ALA A 27 20.13 0.71 1.23
N ILE A 28 19.56 0.24 0.13
CA ILE A 28 18.09 0.20 0.01
C ILE A 28 17.48 -0.77 1.01
N GLY A 29 18.16 -1.89 1.31
CA GLY A 29 17.74 -2.84 2.35
C GLY A 29 17.69 -2.19 3.72
N GLN A 30 18.76 -1.50 4.11
CA GLN A 30 18.82 -0.72 5.36
C GLN A 30 17.69 0.32 5.44
N TYR A 31 17.47 1.07 4.35
CA TYR A 31 16.40 2.09 4.28
C TYR A 31 15.00 1.48 4.41
N LEU A 32 14.70 0.42 3.66
CA LEU A 32 13.40 -0.23 3.69
C LEU A 32 13.12 -0.95 5.01
N LEU A 33 14.14 -1.50 5.64
CA LEU A 33 14.04 -2.08 6.97
C LEU A 33 13.73 -1.01 8.01
N ALA A 34 14.49 0.07 8.04
CA ALA A 34 14.27 1.19 8.96
C ALA A 34 12.89 1.84 8.73
N TYR A 35 12.48 1.99 7.47
CA TYR A 35 11.15 2.48 7.11
C TYR A 35 10.03 1.52 7.53
N SER A 36 10.29 0.19 7.51
CA SER A 36 9.32 -0.81 7.97
C SER A 36 9.11 -0.74 9.48
N TYR A 37 10.17 -0.59 10.27
CA TYR A 37 10.05 -0.32 11.70
C TYR A 37 9.29 0.98 11.97
N TYR A 38 9.69 2.07 11.34
CA TYR A 38 8.97 3.34 11.42
C TYR A 38 7.48 3.16 11.12
N PHE A 39 7.13 2.47 10.02
CA PHE A 39 5.75 2.26 9.59
C PHE A 39 4.93 1.46 10.61
N ILE A 40 5.52 0.42 11.21
CA ILE A 40 4.87 -0.38 12.26
C ILE A 40 4.60 0.50 13.48
N PHE A 41 5.62 1.16 13.99
CA PHE A 41 5.51 1.91 15.23
C PHE A 41 4.66 3.18 15.10
N VAL A 42 4.67 3.85 13.94
CA VAL A 42 3.76 4.97 13.68
C VAL A 42 2.32 4.50 13.51
N GLY A 43 2.11 3.34 12.88
CA GLY A 43 0.77 2.72 12.75
C GLY A 43 0.18 2.41 14.13
N ILE A 44 0.97 1.79 15.00
CA ILE A 44 0.58 1.52 16.38
C ILE A 44 0.30 2.84 17.13
N ALA A 45 1.14 3.86 16.99
CA ALA A 45 1.00 5.11 17.75
C ALA A 45 -0.20 5.97 17.34
N SER A 46 -0.58 5.99 16.05
CA SER A 46 -1.40 7.09 15.54
C SER A 46 -2.59 6.72 14.65
N GLN A 47 -2.54 5.64 13.87
CA GLN A 47 -3.56 5.39 12.85
C GLN A 47 -4.96 5.12 13.42
N GLY A 48 -5.07 4.31 14.47
CA GLY A 48 -6.34 4.05 15.13
C GLY A 48 -6.98 5.32 15.73
N ILE A 49 -6.16 6.20 16.28
CA ILE A 49 -6.60 7.49 16.85
C ILE A 49 -7.07 8.44 15.75
N LYS A 50 -6.35 8.51 14.62
CA LYS A 50 -6.76 9.34 13.47
C LYS A 50 -8.14 8.98 12.96
N ILE A 51 -8.44 7.68 12.77
CA ILE A 51 -9.74 7.21 12.32
C ILE A 51 -10.82 7.58 13.33
N PHE A 52 -10.55 7.36 14.61
CA PHE A 52 -11.46 7.72 15.69
C PHE A 52 -11.75 9.22 15.71
N PHE A 53 -10.71 10.07 15.67
CA PHE A 53 -10.87 11.53 15.66
C PHE A 53 -11.65 12.03 14.45
N THR A 54 -11.36 11.52 13.25
CA THR A 54 -12.10 11.90 12.05
C THR A 54 -13.60 11.61 12.20
N ARG A 55 -13.96 10.44 12.75
CA ARG A 55 -15.35 10.05 12.97
C ARG A 55 -16.06 10.93 13.99
N GLU A 56 -15.46 11.13 15.15
CA GLU A 56 -16.09 11.88 16.23
C GLU A 56 -16.18 13.37 15.92
N LEU A 57 -15.15 13.96 15.33
CA LEU A 57 -15.18 15.37 14.91
C LEU A 57 -16.18 15.67 13.80
N ALA A 58 -16.44 14.70 12.92
CA ALA A 58 -17.51 14.84 11.92
C ALA A 58 -18.89 14.92 12.57
N ARG A 59 -19.07 14.31 13.75
CA ARG A 59 -20.32 14.34 14.53
C ARG A 59 -20.42 15.59 15.42
N GLU A 60 -19.30 16.03 16.01
CA GLU A 60 -19.24 17.13 16.97
C GLU A 60 -18.19 18.19 16.55
N PRO A 61 -18.42 18.97 15.47
CA PRO A 61 -17.44 19.93 14.94
C PRO A 61 -17.06 21.05 15.92
N GLN A 62 -17.92 21.35 16.89
CA GLN A 62 -17.67 22.38 17.92
C GLN A 62 -16.53 22.01 18.87
N LYS A 63 -16.22 20.74 19.04
CA LYS A 63 -15.13 20.26 19.90
C LYS A 63 -13.74 20.30 19.24
N THR A 64 -13.62 20.86 18.04
CA THR A 64 -12.37 20.85 17.25
C THR A 64 -11.16 21.35 18.03
N SER A 65 -11.30 22.40 18.85
CA SER A 65 -10.19 22.95 19.64
C SER A 65 -9.69 21.97 20.71
N VAL A 66 -10.59 21.25 21.36
CA VAL A 66 -10.26 20.21 22.37
C VAL A 66 -9.52 19.06 21.71
N TYR A 67 -10.00 18.57 20.56
CA TYR A 67 -9.35 17.50 19.80
C TYR A 67 -7.96 17.94 19.30
N LEU A 68 -7.80 19.21 18.87
CA LEU A 68 -6.50 19.71 18.42
C LEU A 68 -5.49 19.70 19.58
N MET A 69 -5.82 20.27 20.73
CA MET A 69 -4.87 20.43 21.84
C MET A 69 -4.70 19.15 22.67
N SER A 70 -5.79 18.60 23.20
CA SER A 70 -5.74 17.38 24.01
C SER A 70 -5.38 16.17 23.17
N GLY A 71 -5.81 16.13 21.89
CA GLY A 71 -5.43 15.10 20.93
C GLY A 71 -3.95 15.15 20.57
N SER A 72 -3.37 16.34 20.36
CA SER A 72 -1.93 16.50 20.09
C SER A 72 -1.08 16.10 21.31
N TRP A 73 -1.52 16.43 22.52
CA TRP A 73 -0.86 15.94 23.74
C TRP A 73 -0.89 14.42 23.85
N LEU A 74 -2.03 13.81 23.61
CA LEU A 74 -2.18 12.36 23.59
C LEU A 74 -1.25 11.72 22.56
N GLN A 75 -1.25 12.26 21.33
CA GLN A 75 -0.40 11.77 20.25
C GLN A 75 1.10 11.97 20.53
N LEU A 76 1.48 13.07 21.19
CA LEU A 76 2.87 13.27 21.61
C LEU A 76 3.32 12.18 22.58
N ILE A 77 2.51 11.87 23.59
CA ILE A 77 2.84 10.81 24.57
C ILE A 77 2.94 9.45 23.86
N PHE A 78 1.94 9.07 23.05
CA PHE A 78 1.95 7.80 22.33
C PHE A 78 3.12 7.70 21.34
N SER A 79 3.45 8.77 20.63
CA SER A 79 4.60 8.78 19.70
C SER A 79 5.93 8.66 20.40
N LEU A 80 6.11 9.31 21.56
CA LEU A 80 7.32 9.16 22.39
C LEU A 80 7.47 7.74 22.95
N LEU A 81 6.37 7.15 23.47
CA LEU A 81 6.37 5.76 23.94
C LEU A 81 6.65 4.79 22.78
N SER A 82 6.07 5.01 21.62
CA SER A 82 6.27 4.19 20.43
C SER A 82 7.71 4.30 19.90
N TYR A 83 8.28 5.51 19.89
CA TYR A 83 9.69 5.70 19.54
C TYR A 83 10.61 5.01 20.53
N GLY A 84 10.36 5.15 21.84
CA GLY A 84 11.10 4.44 22.88
C GLY A 84 11.04 2.92 22.71
N ALA A 85 9.87 2.38 22.41
CA ALA A 85 9.69 0.96 22.13
C ALA A 85 10.46 0.53 20.85
N LEU A 86 10.46 1.35 19.77
CA LEU A 86 11.27 1.09 18.59
C LEU A 86 12.76 1.02 18.93
N VAL A 87 13.26 1.98 19.71
CA VAL A 87 14.67 2.01 20.12
C VAL A 87 15.03 0.75 20.89
N ILE A 88 14.20 0.32 21.85
CA ILE A 88 14.42 -0.90 22.63
C ILE A 88 14.44 -2.13 21.72
N VAL A 89 13.45 -2.27 20.82
CA VAL A 89 13.34 -3.42 19.91
C VAL A 89 14.57 -3.49 19.01
N VAL A 90 14.95 -2.39 18.36
CA VAL A 90 16.11 -2.37 17.45
C VAL A 90 17.41 -2.62 18.19
N PHE A 91 17.55 -2.12 19.44
CA PHE A 91 18.73 -2.37 20.28
C PHE A 91 18.91 -3.85 20.65
N LEU A 92 17.80 -4.57 20.87
CA LEU A 92 17.83 -6.00 21.22
C LEU A 92 18.07 -6.91 20.01
N LEU A 93 17.97 -6.39 18.79
CA LEU A 93 18.10 -7.19 17.57
C LEU A 93 19.54 -7.13 17.02
N PRO A 94 20.02 -8.19 16.36
CA PRO A 94 21.41 -8.33 15.92
C PRO A 94 21.70 -7.56 14.61
N TYR A 95 21.26 -6.29 14.53
CA TYR A 95 21.52 -5.45 13.37
C TYR A 95 22.90 -4.78 13.42
N SER A 96 23.43 -4.41 12.25
CA SER A 96 24.65 -3.62 12.16
C SER A 96 24.44 -2.22 12.79
N SER A 97 25.51 -1.63 13.33
CA SER A 97 25.43 -0.27 13.92
C SER A 97 24.88 0.76 12.94
N LYS A 98 25.20 0.64 11.64
CA LYS A 98 24.66 1.53 10.58
C LYS A 98 23.15 1.37 10.44
N THR A 99 22.67 0.14 10.39
CA THR A 99 21.23 -0.15 10.27
C THR A 99 20.47 0.31 11.51
N SER A 100 21.00 0.06 12.71
CA SER A 100 20.41 0.52 13.97
C SER A 100 20.35 2.04 14.05
N ASN A 101 21.42 2.74 13.70
CA ASN A 101 21.42 4.21 13.66
C ASN A 101 20.39 4.77 12.67
N LEU A 102 20.29 4.17 11.49
CA LEU A 102 19.28 4.57 10.52
C LEU A 102 17.85 4.34 11.04
N CYS A 103 17.61 3.21 11.73
CA CYS A 103 16.32 2.94 12.38
C CYS A 103 16.00 3.99 13.44
N TYR A 104 16.98 4.43 14.23
CA TYR A 104 16.78 5.48 15.25
C TYR A 104 16.47 6.82 14.59
N ILE A 105 17.21 7.22 13.54
CA ILE A 105 17.00 8.50 12.84
C ILE A 105 15.63 8.51 12.15
N ILE A 106 15.29 7.47 11.39
CA ILE A 106 13.99 7.36 10.72
C ILE A 106 12.87 7.23 11.76
N GLY A 107 13.11 6.50 12.88
CA GLY A 107 12.17 6.35 13.97
C GLY A 107 11.75 7.68 14.61
N LEU A 108 12.64 8.69 14.70
CA LEU A 108 12.28 10.04 15.17
C LEU A 108 11.12 10.65 14.39
N THR A 109 10.94 10.26 13.14
CA THR A 109 9.85 10.72 12.28
C THR A 109 8.46 10.32 12.80
N ILE A 110 8.36 9.32 13.71
CA ILE A 110 7.11 8.92 14.36
C ILE A 110 6.45 10.13 15.04
N ILE A 111 7.25 11.00 15.68
CA ILE A 111 6.74 12.12 16.46
C ILE A 111 6.04 13.17 15.58
N PRO A 112 6.70 13.80 14.59
CA PRO A 112 6.03 14.78 13.74
C PRO A 112 4.88 14.17 12.92
N PHE A 113 5.02 12.95 12.42
CA PHE A 113 3.97 12.28 11.67
C PHE A 113 2.71 12.00 12.51
N ALA A 114 2.89 11.54 13.76
CA ALA A 114 1.77 11.28 14.66
C ALA A 114 1.01 12.57 15.02
N LEU A 115 1.71 13.68 15.21
CA LEU A 115 1.11 15.00 15.42
C LEU A 115 0.37 15.51 14.18
N SER A 116 0.94 15.34 12.98
CA SER A 116 0.28 15.63 11.69
C SER A 116 -1.01 14.85 11.51
N ASN A 117 -1.11 13.62 12.00
CA ASN A 117 -2.34 12.84 11.94
C ASN A 117 -3.53 13.46 12.70
N VAL A 118 -3.28 14.30 13.72
CA VAL A 118 -4.33 15.04 14.42
C VAL A 118 -4.87 16.16 13.52
N THR A 119 -3.99 16.96 12.91
CA THR A 119 -4.38 18.04 12.00
C THR A 119 -5.08 17.49 10.77
N GLU A 120 -4.57 16.40 10.19
CA GLU A 120 -5.21 15.72 9.06
C GLU A 120 -6.60 15.17 9.40
N ALA A 121 -6.80 14.60 10.61
CA ALA A 121 -8.12 14.14 11.05
C ALA A 121 -9.13 15.30 11.09
N ILE A 122 -8.69 16.50 11.54
CA ILE A 122 -9.51 17.70 11.55
C ILE A 122 -9.82 18.18 10.12
N PHE A 123 -8.83 18.20 9.22
CA PHE A 123 -9.06 18.57 7.82
C PHE A 123 -10.03 17.60 7.14
N GLN A 124 -9.93 16.29 7.44
CA GLN A 124 -10.85 15.27 6.91
C GLN A 124 -12.26 15.48 7.47
N ALA A 125 -12.43 15.65 8.77
CA ALA A 125 -13.72 15.87 9.41
C ALA A 125 -14.43 17.15 8.92
N LYS A 126 -13.65 18.18 8.55
CA LYS A 126 -14.16 19.45 7.99
C LYS A 126 -14.28 19.45 6.46
N GLU A 127 -14.08 18.31 5.81
CA GLU A 127 -14.10 18.14 4.33
C GLU A 127 -13.07 19.03 3.58
N LYS A 128 -12.03 19.50 4.29
CA LYS A 128 -10.94 20.32 3.73
C LYS A 128 -9.72 19.50 3.35
N MET A 129 -9.91 18.33 2.74
CA MET A 129 -8.83 17.40 2.37
C MET A 129 -7.80 17.99 1.38
N HIS A 130 -8.15 19.05 0.65
CA HIS A 130 -7.21 19.74 -0.24
C HIS A 130 -6.05 20.39 0.54
N LEU A 131 -6.25 20.79 1.80
CA LEU A 131 -5.19 21.37 2.64
C LEU A 131 -4.10 20.34 2.96
N ILE A 132 -4.47 19.08 3.15
CA ILE A 132 -3.50 17.99 3.31
C ILE A 132 -2.60 17.89 2.07
N ALA A 133 -3.19 17.94 0.87
CA ALA A 133 -2.42 17.89 -0.36
C ALA A 133 -1.50 19.10 -0.55
N ILE A 134 -1.96 20.29 -0.16
CA ILE A 134 -1.16 21.53 -0.22
C ILE A 134 0.04 21.46 0.74
N ALA A 135 -0.13 20.88 1.93
CA ALA A 135 0.95 20.74 2.90
C ALA A 135 1.94 19.63 2.50
N THR A 136 1.47 18.51 1.98
CA THR A 136 2.29 17.29 1.81
C THR A 136 2.93 17.19 0.43
N VAL A 137 2.20 17.47 -0.67
CA VAL A 137 2.70 17.21 -2.03
C VAL A 137 3.95 18.01 -2.38
N PRO A 138 4.02 19.33 -2.12
CA PRO A 138 5.23 20.11 -2.38
C PRO A 138 6.43 19.58 -1.58
N VAL A 139 6.21 19.19 -0.33
CA VAL A 139 7.27 18.67 0.55
C VAL A 139 7.76 17.31 0.09
N TYR A 140 6.90 16.44 -0.41
CA TYR A 140 7.32 15.15 -1.00
C TYR A 140 8.22 15.34 -2.22
N ILE A 141 7.88 16.29 -3.08
CA ILE A 141 8.70 16.61 -4.26
C ILE A 141 10.04 17.21 -3.83
N LEU A 142 10.01 18.17 -2.91
CA LEU A 142 11.23 18.81 -2.38
C LEU A 142 12.14 17.77 -1.69
N ARG A 143 11.57 16.90 -0.85
CA ARG A 143 12.28 15.79 -0.21
C ARG A 143 12.99 14.90 -1.24
N LEU A 144 12.28 14.49 -2.29
CA LEU A 144 12.85 13.65 -3.34
C LEU A 144 14.03 14.34 -4.01
N ILE A 145 13.91 15.63 -4.37
CA ILE A 145 14.98 16.41 -4.99
C ILE A 145 16.19 16.51 -4.07
N ILE A 146 15.99 16.85 -2.80
CA ILE A 146 17.08 16.99 -1.82
C ILE A 146 17.76 15.64 -1.58
N MET A 147 17.00 14.54 -1.47
CA MET A 147 17.57 13.19 -1.29
C MET A 147 18.40 12.77 -2.49
N ILE A 148 17.94 13.01 -3.74
CA ILE A 148 18.70 12.72 -4.95
C ILE A 148 19.99 13.57 -5.00
N TRP A 149 19.87 14.85 -4.67
CA TRP A 149 21.04 15.75 -4.60
C TRP A 149 22.05 15.31 -3.54
N ALA A 150 21.59 14.91 -2.34
CA ALA A 150 22.46 14.38 -1.29
C ALA A 150 23.20 13.11 -1.75
N MET A 151 22.55 12.21 -2.48
CA MET A 151 23.19 11.02 -3.04
C MET A 151 24.25 11.36 -4.10
N GLN A 152 24.00 12.37 -4.95
CA GLN A 152 25.00 12.85 -5.92
C GLN A 152 26.24 13.44 -5.24
N LEU A 153 26.07 14.06 -4.08
CA LEU A 153 27.17 14.54 -3.23
C LEU A 153 27.84 13.42 -2.41
N LYS A 154 27.47 12.14 -2.65
CA LYS A 154 28.00 10.96 -1.96
C LYS A 154 27.75 10.91 -0.45
N TYR A 155 26.68 11.58 0.02
CA TYR A 155 26.23 11.39 1.38
C TYR A 155 25.66 9.99 1.60
N GLY A 156 25.92 9.42 2.79
CA GLY A 156 25.43 8.08 3.13
C GLY A 156 23.92 8.03 3.39
N ILE A 157 23.41 6.80 3.53
CA ILE A 157 21.99 6.52 3.75
C ILE A 157 21.39 7.20 4.99
N GLU A 158 22.21 7.46 5.99
CA GLU A 158 21.80 8.11 7.26
C GLU A 158 21.29 9.54 7.02
N TYR A 159 21.92 10.26 6.08
CA TYR A 159 21.44 11.60 5.70
C TYR A 159 20.05 11.57 5.06
N LEU A 160 19.72 10.51 4.34
CA LEU A 160 18.36 10.34 3.78
C LEU A 160 17.32 10.16 4.90
N GLY A 161 17.69 9.46 5.97
CA GLY A 161 16.87 9.38 7.18
C GLY A 161 16.65 10.74 7.85
N ALA A 162 17.70 11.55 7.97
CA ALA A 162 17.61 12.90 8.52
C ALA A 162 16.73 13.82 7.64
N ILE A 163 16.87 13.76 6.31
CA ILE A 163 16.03 14.51 5.36
C ILE A 163 14.56 14.09 5.49
N LEU A 164 14.28 12.79 5.71
CA LEU A 164 12.93 12.30 5.95
C LEU A 164 12.34 12.94 7.23
N PHE A 165 13.08 12.92 8.34
CA PHE A 165 12.67 13.54 9.59
C PHE A 165 12.39 15.04 9.44
N CYS A 166 13.32 15.79 8.81
CA CYS A 166 13.15 17.22 8.57
C CYS A 166 11.93 17.50 7.68
N SER A 167 11.69 16.68 6.66
CA SER A 167 10.55 16.86 5.76
C SER A 167 9.21 16.62 6.45
N GLU A 168 9.10 15.58 7.29
CA GLU A 168 7.86 15.34 8.06
C GLU A 168 7.63 16.41 9.13
N THR A 169 8.71 16.93 9.72
CA THR A 169 8.62 18.09 10.61
C THR A 169 8.14 19.34 9.87
N LEU A 170 8.61 19.56 8.64
CA LEU A 170 8.14 20.66 7.79
C LEU A 170 6.65 20.51 7.44
N ILE A 171 6.19 19.30 7.12
CA ILE A 171 4.76 19.02 6.90
C ILE A 171 3.95 19.41 8.14
N LEU A 172 4.38 18.95 9.32
CA LEU A 172 3.71 19.29 10.57
C LEU A 172 3.61 20.79 10.77
N VAL A 173 4.70 21.55 10.56
CA VAL A 173 4.71 23.02 10.69
C VAL A 173 3.72 23.66 9.73
N VAL A 174 3.72 23.27 8.46
CA VAL A 174 2.78 23.81 7.45
C VAL A 174 1.34 23.48 7.83
N GLU A 175 1.04 22.26 8.26
CA GLU A 175 -0.30 21.87 8.71
C GLU A 175 -0.75 22.66 9.94
N TRP A 176 0.15 22.90 10.89
CA TRP A 176 -0.15 23.73 12.05
C TRP A 176 -0.44 25.19 11.66
N ILE A 177 0.30 25.77 10.72
CA ILE A 177 0.00 27.11 10.19
C ILE A 177 -1.39 27.13 9.54
N LEU A 178 -1.72 26.11 8.73
CA LEU A 178 -3.02 26.02 8.07
C LEU A 178 -4.17 25.83 9.06
N ILE A 179 -3.99 25.03 10.11
CA ILE A 179 -5.06 24.76 11.08
C ILE A 179 -5.34 25.98 11.97
N THR A 180 -4.33 26.79 12.31
CA THR A 180 -4.51 28.02 13.09
C THR A 180 -5.39 29.04 12.39
N GLN A 181 -5.44 29.01 11.05
CA GLN A 181 -6.33 29.87 10.26
C GLN A 181 -7.79 29.40 10.29
N LEU A 182 -8.04 28.13 10.64
CA LEU A 182 -9.36 27.51 10.62
C LEU A 182 -10.01 27.32 11.99
N VAL A 183 -9.19 27.27 13.03
CA VAL A 183 -9.62 26.93 14.39
C VAL A 183 -8.99 27.91 15.38
N LYS A 184 -9.82 28.49 16.23
CA LYS A 184 -9.33 29.26 17.37
C LYS A 184 -8.74 28.29 18.39
N ILE A 185 -7.43 28.40 18.63
CA ILE A 185 -6.74 27.54 19.56
C ILE A 185 -7.08 27.94 20.99
N GLN A 186 -7.56 26.98 21.77
CA GLN A 186 -7.71 27.10 23.22
C GLN A 186 -6.65 26.21 23.87
N TRP A 187 -5.69 26.80 24.55
CA TRP A 187 -4.55 26.12 25.20
C TRP A 187 -4.98 25.42 26.50
N GLN A 188 -6.04 24.62 26.44
CA GLN A 188 -6.53 23.85 27.58
C GLN A 188 -6.49 22.36 27.23
N ILE A 189 -5.90 21.58 28.13
CA ILE A 189 -5.86 20.12 28.04
C ILE A 189 -6.98 19.57 28.92
N ASP A 190 -7.91 18.88 28.28
CA ASP A 190 -8.99 18.17 28.96
C ASP A 190 -8.55 16.75 29.28
N LYS A 191 -8.30 16.47 30.56
CA LYS A 191 -7.85 15.16 31.04
C LYS A 191 -8.92 14.07 30.89
N ASP A 192 -10.19 14.43 31.08
CA ASP A 192 -11.28 13.50 30.94
C ASP A 192 -11.47 13.10 29.46
N PHE A 193 -11.29 14.06 28.55
CA PHE A 193 -11.25 13.78 27.12
C PHE A 193 -10.14 12.79 26.77
N VAL A 194 -8.92 12.99 27.26
CA VAL A 194 -7.78 12.08 26.99
C VAL A 194 -8.10 10.66 27.45
N TRP A 195 -8.60 10.49 28.68
CA TRP A 195 -8.90 9.18 29.23
C TRP A 195 -10.04 8.46 28.50
N ASN A 196 -11.10 9.20 28.16
CA ASN A 196 -12.23 8.68 27.41
C ASN A 196 -11.81 8.29 25.97
N THR A 197 -10.94 9.07 25.34
CA THR A 197 -10.37 8.76 24.02
C THR A 197 -9.59 7.45 24.04
N ILE A 198 -8.72 7.22 25.01
CA ILE A 198 -7.95 5.97 25.14
C ILE A 198 -8.90 4.76 25.24
N LYS A 199 -9.93 4.86 26.07
CA LYS A 199 -10.93 3.77 26.21
C LYS A 199 -11.69 3.51 24.92
N ALA A 200 -12.13 4.55 24.24
CA ALA A 200 -12.91 4.44 23.01
C ALA A 200 -12.10 3.99 21.79
N ALA A 201 -10.83 4.43 21.70
CA ALA A 201 -9.94 4.11 20.58
C ALA A 201 -9.27 2.72 20.68
N ARG A 202 -9.34 2.03 21.82
CA ARG A 202 -8.64 0.75 22.07
C ARG A 202 -8.86 -0.32 21.00
N THR A 203 -10.08 -0.44 20.49
CA THR A 203 -10.43 -1.43 19.45
C THR A 203 -9.84 -1.05 18.11
N PHE A 204 -9.90 0.23 17.74
CA PHE A 204 -9.26 0.74 16.51
C PHE A 204 -7.73 0.56 16.56
N PHE A 205 -7.16 0.85 17.73
CA PHE A 205 -5.75 0.66 17.99
C PHE A 205 -5.30 -0.80 17.81
N ALA A 206 -6.03 -1.75 18.39
CA ALA A 206 -5.70 -3.18 18.29
C ALA A 206 -5.80 -3.69 16.84
N ILE A 207 -6.84 -3.30 16.10
CA ILE A 207 -7.03 -3.69 14.69
C ILE A 207 -5.88 -3.14 13.83
N GLU A 208 -5.55 -1.85 13.98
CA GLU A 208 -4.48 -1.23 13.21
C GLU A 208 -3.09 -1.81 13.56
N ALA A 209 -2.83 -2.09 14.83
CA ALA A 209 -1.58 -2.72 15.25
C ALA A 209 -1.37 -4.08 14.55
N ILE A 210 -2.39 -4.93 14.54
CA ILE A 210 -2.32 -6.23 13.85
C ILE A 210 -2.12 -6.03 12.34
N ALA A 211 -2.89 -5.16 11.71
CA ALA A 211 -2.83 -4.92 10.28
C ALA A 211 -1.45 -4.40 9.84
N VAL A 212 -0.87 -3.46 10.59
CA VAL A 212 0.43 -2.84 10.27
C VAL A 212 1.58 -3.84 10.45
N VAL A 213 1.60 -4.60 11.54
CA VAL A 213 2.60 -5.67 11.75
C VAL A 213 2.50 -6.71 10.64
N SER A 214 1.29 -7.18 10.34
CA SER A 214 1.04 -8.16 9.26
C SER A 214 1.55 -7.68 7.91
N SER A 215 1.42 -6.38 7.61
CA SER A 215 1.85 -5.80 6.33
C SER A 215 3.37 -5.71 6.14
N ARG A 216 4.17 -5.94 7.18
CA ARG A 216 5.64 -5.84 7.15
C ARG A 216 6.36 -7.11 7.62
N ILE A 217 5.61 -8.13 7.98
CA ILE A 217 6.15 -9.33 8.61
C ILE A 217 7.18 -10.06 7.73
N GLU A 218 7.00 -10.04 6.41
CA GLU A 218 7.92 -10.66 5.45
C GLU A 218 9.30 -10.00 5.48
N ILE A 219 9.32 -8.65 5.49
CA ILE A 219 10.57 -7.87 5.58
C ILE A 219 11.25 -8.11 6.92
N LEU A 220 10.48 -8.16 8.01
CA LEU A 220 11.03 -8.40 9.35
C LEU A 220 11.65 -9.80 9.45
N ILE A 221 10.96 -10.84 9.01
CA ILE A 221 11.50 -12.22 9.04
C ILE A 221 12.75 -12.31 8.15
N LEU A 222 12.71 -11.73 6.96
CA LEU A 222 13.86 -11.73 6.06
C LEU A 222 15.05 -10.94 6.62
N SER A 223 14.82 -9.86 7.38
CA SER A 223 15.90 -9.09 8.00
C SER A 223 16.57 -9.81 9.17
N LEU A 224 15.81 -10.66 9.88
CA LEU A 224 16.31 -11.43 11.03
C LEU A 224 17.07 -12.71 10.64
N LEU A 225 16.65 -13.34 9.53
CA LEU A 225 17.18 -14.63 9.07
C LEU A 225 18.10 -14.51 7.86
N GLY A 226 18.10 -13.37 7.19
CA GLY A 226 18.93 -13.04 6.04
C GLY A 226 19.89 -11.90 6.31
N ASN A 227 20.00 -10.98 5.38
CA ASN A 227 20.83 -9.77 5.49
C ASN A 227 20.18 -8.58 4.78
N GLU A 228 20.75 -7.39 4.96
CA GLU A 228 20.26 -6.13 4.39
C GLU A 228 20.20 -6.16 2.86
N PHE A 229 21.13 -6.83 2.20
CA PHE A 229 21.13 -6.98 0.74
C PHE A 229 19.87 -7.72 0.24
N LEU A 230 19.50 -8.82 0.90
CA LEU A 230 18.30 -9.59 0.55
C LEU A 230 17.01 -8.80 0.83
N VAL A 231 16.98 -8.04 1.93
CA VAL A 231 15.88 -7.12 2.23
C VAL A 231 15.75 -6.06 1.13
N GLY A 232 16.87 -5.56 0.62
CA GLY A 232 16.90 -4.61 -0.49
C GLY A 232 16.33 -5.20 -1.78
N LEU A 233 16.73 -6.41 -2.14
CA LEU A 233 16.18 -7.12 -3.29
C LEU A 233 14.67 -7.38 -3.15
N PHE A 234 14.24 -7.86 -2.00
CA PHE A 234 12.81 -8.13 -1.76
C PHE A 234 11.97 -6.85 -1.74
N GLY A 235 12.46 -5.80 -1.12
CA GLY A 235 11.81 -4.51 -1.12
C GLY A 235 11.67 -3.88 -2.51
N ALA A 236 12.71 -4.01 -3.36
CA ALA A 236 12.66 -3.60 -4.76
C ALA A 236 11.58 -4.38 -5.54
N ILE A 237 11.46 -5.69 -5.30
CA ILE A 237 10.42 -6.54 -5.89
C ILE A 237 9.02 -6.06 -5.46
N ILE A 238 8.80 -5.85 -4.16
CA ILE A 238 7.52 -5.34 -3.67
C ILE A 238 7.20 -3.98 -4.28
N GLN A 239 8.19 -3.08 -4.34
CA GLN A 239 8.02 -1.74 -4.90
C GLN A 239 7.68 -1.77 -6.40
N LEU A 240 8.19 -2.74 -7.14
CA LEU A 240 7.86 -2.94 -8.55
C LEU A 240 6.39 -3.37 -8.75
N LEU A 241 5.83 -4.13 -7.80
CA LEU A 241 4.43 -4.57 -7.85
C LEU A 241 3.44 -3.49 -7.33
N GLN A 242 3.91 -2.48 -6.60
CA GLN A 242 3.07 -1.43 -5.98
C GLN A 242 2.14 -0.68 -6.95
N PRO A 243 2.56 -0.27 -8.18
CA PRO A 243 1.66 0.43 -9.09
C PRO A 243 0.37 -0.34 -9.38
N PHE A 244 0.47 -1.67 -9.57
CA PHE A 244 -0.70 -2.51 -9.76
C PHE A 244 -1.59 -2.55 -8.51
N LEU A 245 -0.97 -2.69 -7.34
CA LEU A 245 -1.69 -2.71 -6.05
C LEU A 245 -2.47 -1.42 -5.81
N ILE A 246 -1.89 -0.27 -6.16
CA ILE A 246 -2.52 1.05 -6.03
C ILE A 246 -3.73 1.15 -6.95
N ILE A 247 -3.58 0.74 -8.22
CA ILE A 247 -4.67 0.75 -9.19
C ILE A 247 -5.79 -0.18 -8.73
N ALA A 248 -5.47 -1.41 -8.33
CA ALA A 248 -6.44 -2.39 -7.84
C ALA A 248 -7.21 -1.86 -6.62
N ASN A 249 -6.51 -1.31 -5.63
CA ASN A 249 -7.14 -0.71 -4.45
C ASN A 249 -8.01 0.51 -4.81
N SER A 250 -7.60 1.33 -5.77
CA SER A 250 -8.40 2.49 -6.21
C SER A 250 -9.71 2.04 -6.87
N ILE A 251 -9.65 0.98 -7.68
CA ILE A 251 -10.83 0.37 -8.29
C ILE A 251 -11.77 -0.18 -7.21
N ILE A 252 -11.23 -0.91 -6.21
CA ILE A 252 -12.02 -1.46 -5.11
C ILE A 252 -12.74 -0.37 -4.31
N VAL A 253 -12.03 0.71 -3.95
CA VAL A 253 -12.63 1.84 -3.23
C VAL A 253 -13.75 2.50 -4.04
N ALA A 254 -13.57 2.68 -5.35
CA ALA A 254 -14.58 3.26 -6.23
C ALA A 254 -15.82 2.36 -6.39
N ILE A 255 -15.63 1.05 -6.28
CA ILE A 255 -16.68 0.03 -6.49
C ILE A 255 -17.44 -0.29 -5.21
N PHE A 256 -16.82 -0.09 -4.03
CA PHE A 256 -17.40 -0.45 -2.73
C PHE A 256 -18.83 0.08 -2.51
N PRO A 257 -19.16 1.37 -2.82
CA PRO A 257 -20.54 1.86 -2.69
C PRO A 257 -21.54 1.11 -3.56
N ARG A 258 -21.08 0.63 -4.74
CA ARG A 258 -21.94 -0.16 -5.62
C ARG A 258 -22.16 -1.57 -5.08
N LEU A 259 -21.12 -2.20 -4.51
CA LEU A 259 -21.26 -3.49 -3.83
C LEU A 259 -22.25 -3.40 -2.66
N SER A 260 -22.15 -2.35 -1.84
CA SER A 260 -23.07 -2.14 -0.71
C SER A 260 -24.53 -1.93 -1.15
N LYS A 261 -24.77 -1.16 -2.23
CA LYS A 261 -26.12 -0.93 -2.75
C LYS A 261 -26.79 -2.18 -3.35
N VAL A 262 -26.00 -3.14 -3.76
CA VAL A 262 -26.52 -4.37 -4.43
C VAL A 262 -26.85 -5.45 -3.42
N VAL A 263 -26.45 -5.31 -2.15
CA VAL A 263 -26.82 -6.24 -1.08
C VAL A 263 -28.33 -6.41 -1.01
N ASP A 264 -29.10 -5.31 -1.10
CA ASP A 264 -30.57 -5.31 -1.04
C ASP A 264 -31.26 -5.74 -2.37
N GLN A 265 -30.49 -5.96 -3.46
CA GLN A 265 -31.03 -6.27 -4.79
C GLN A 265 -31.03 -7.77 -5.11
N GLY A 266 -30.68 -8.60 -4.15
CA GLY A 266 -30.66 -10.06 -4.27
C GLY A 266 -29.28 -10.65 -4.63
N ARG A 267 -29.11 -11.92 -4.26
CA ARG A 267 -27.84 -12.66 -4.35
C ARG A 267 -27.30 -12.80 -5.77
N GLU A 268 -28.18 -13.03 -6.76
CA GLU A 268 -27.76 -13.19 -8.16
C GLU A 268 -27.13 -11.94 -8.74
N LYS A 269 -27.70 -10.77 -8.46
CA LYS A 269 -27.15 -9.50 -8.93
C LYS A 269 -25.87 -9.14 -8.22
N GLN A 270 -25.77 -9.45 -6.92
CA GLN A 270 -24.57 -9.28 -6.14
C GLN A 270 -23.42 -10.18 -6.67
N GLN A 271 -23.73 -11.44 -7.00
CA GLN A 271 -22.79 -12.37 -7.64
C GLN A 271 -22.29 -11.83 -8.98
N GLN A 272 -23.20 -11.41 -9.88
CA GLN A 272 -22.82 -10.90 -11.21
C GLN A 272 -21.90 -9.69 -11.14
N ILE A 273 -22.17 -8.78 -10.22
CA ILE A 273 -21.36 -7.57 -10.03
C ILE A 273 -19.99 -7.94 -9.44
N THR A 274 -19.95 -8.80 -8.44
CA THR A 274 -18.69 -9.28 -7.83
C THR A 274 -17.81 -9.98 -8.87
N GLU A 275 -18.37 -10.90 -9.65
CA GLU A 275 -17.67 -11.60 -10.73
C GLU A 275 -17.12 -10.63 -11.78
N SER A 276 -17.91 -9.60 -12.18
CA SER A 276 -17.46 -8.58 -13.13
C SER A 276 -16.26 -7.78 -12.63
N PHE A 277 -16.20 -7.49 -11.32
CA PHE A 277 -15.07 -6.77 -10.74
C PHE A 277 -13.82 -7.62 -10.65
N ILE A 278 -13.95 -8.88 -10.26
CA ILE A 278 -12.82 -9.82 -10.29
C ILE A 278 -12.31 -9.97 -11.72
N GLU A 279 -13.22 -10.09 -12.71
CA GLU A 279 -12.87 -10.18 -14.13
C GLU A 279 -12.05 -8.95 -14.60
N ILE A 280 -12.47 -7.73 -14.25
CA ILE A 280 -11.77 -6.49 -14.61
C ILE A 280 -10.35 -6.48 -14.01
N LEU A 281 -10.23 -6.74 -12.71
CA LEU A 281 -8.93 -6.75 -12.03
C LEU A 281 -8.02 -7.87 -12.53
N LEU A 282 -8.57 -9.05 -12.82
CA LEU A 282 -7.81 -10.19 -13.35
C LEU A 282 -7.37 -9.92 -14.80
N SER A 283 -8.16 -9.19 -15.59
CA SER A 283 -7.78 -8.75 -16.96
C SER A 283 -6.58 -7.81 -16.95
N MET A 284 -6.28 -7.17 -15.80
CA MET A 284 -5.06 -6.39 -15.61
C MET A 284 -3.94 -7.25 -15.00
N GLY A 285 -4.23 -8.05 -14.00
CA GLY A 285 -3.24 -8.81 -13.25
C GLY A 285 -2.58 -9.91 -14.06
N LEU A 286 -3.33 -10.63 -14.89
CA LEU A 286 -2.83 -11.78 -15.63
C LEU A 286 -1.86 -11.39 -16.77
N PRO A 287 -2.14 -10.38 -17.62
CA PRO A 287 -1.14 -9.89 -18.59
C PRO A 287 0.11 -9.30 -17.93
N LEU A 288 -0.06 -8.60 -16.78
CA LEU A 288 1.07 -8.07 -16.03
C LEU A 288 1.95 -9.20 -15.49
N PHE A 289 1.36 -10.25 -14.94
CA PHE A 289 2.09 -11.45 -14.52
C PHE A 289 2.91 -12.04 -15.68
N LEU A 290 2.30 -12.21 -16.86
CA LEU A 290 3.00 -12.68 -18.05
C LEU A 290 4.14 -11.74 -18.45
N GLY A 291 3.90 -10.42 -18.42
CA GLY A 291 4.94 -9.42 -18.69
C GLY A 291 6.14 -9.54 -17.74
N LEU A 292 5.88 -9.73 -16.44
CA LEU A 292 6.93 -9.96 -15.45
C LEU A 292 7.64 -11.31 -15.63
N LEU A 293 6.94 -12.33 -16.08
CA LEU A 293 7.54 -13.63 -16.41
C LEU A 293 8.55 -13.53 -17.56
N PHE A 294 8.23 -12.76 -18.61
CA PHE A 294 9.09 -12.62 -19.79
C PHE A 294 10.18 -11.56 -19.64
N PHE A 295 9.89 -10.46 -18.99
CA PHE A 295 10.72 -9.26 -18.94
C PHE A 295 11.11 -8.82 -17.53
N GLY A 296 10.72 -9.57 -16.49
CA GLY A 296 10.91 -9.16 -15.10
C GLY A 296 12.38 -8.96 -14.71
N GLN A 297 13.29 -9.84 -15.17
CA GLN A 297 14.73 -9.66 -14.94
C GLN A 297 15.26 -8.40 -15.59
N ASN A 298 14.90 -8.15 -16.86
CA ASN A 298 15.31 -6.94 -17.58
C ASN A 298 14.74 -5.68 -16.92
N LEU A 299 13.54 -5.75 -16.39
CA LEU A 299 12.89 -4.65 -15.68
C LEU A 299 13.60 -4.34 -14.36
N LEU A 300 14.02 -5.35 -13.60
CA LEU A 300 14.82 -5.17 -12.39
C LEU A 300 16.16 -4.49 -12.71
N ILE A 301 16.87 -4.96 -13.73
CA ILE A 301 18.13 -4.37 -14.17
C ILE A 301 17.91 -2.93 -14.66
N PHE A 302 16.86 -2.71 -15.46
CA PHE A 302 16.59 -1.40 -16.05
C PHE A 302 16.20 -0.35 -15.00
N ILE A 303 15.41 -0.71 -14.00
CA ILE A 303 14.94 0.24 -12.96
C ILE A 303 16.00 0.43 -11.88
N TYR A 304 16.60 -0.66 -11.39
CA TYR A 304 17.49 -0.62 -10.23
C TYR A 304 18.96 -0.71 -10.63
N ASP A 305 19.47 -1.90 -10.90
CA ASP A 305 20.84 -2.17 -11.41
C ASP A 305 20.99 -3.67 -11.66
N PHE A 306 22.13 -4.09 -12.26
CA PHE A 306 22.46 -5.49 -12.56
C PHE A 306 22.46 -6.40 -11.32
N SER A 307 22.87 -5.90 -10.16
CA SER A 307 22.85 -6.65 -8.90
C SER A 307 21.46 -7.17 -8.54
N PHE A 308 20.37 -6.52 -8.99
CA PHE A 308 18.99 -6.92 -8.74
C PHE A 308 18.50 -8.06 -9.62
N ALA A 309 19.24 -8.47 -10.64
CA ALA A 309 18.92 -9.61 -11.49
C ALA A 309 18.74 -10.91 -10.71
N GLN A 310 19.45 -11.07 -9.57
CA GLN A 310 19.35 -12.22 -8.67
C GLN A 310 17.93 -12.36 -8.05
N GLY A 311 17.17 -11.27 -8.00
CA GLY A 311 15.79 -11.26 -7.52
C GLY A 311 14.75 -11.75 -8.52
N SER A 312 15.14 -12.12 -9.74
CA SER A 312 14.19 -12.48 -10.82
C SER A 312 13.27 -13.63 -10.47
N LEU A 313 13.78 -14.70 -9.85
CA LEU A 313 12.97 -15.84 -9.42
C LEU A 313 11.97 -15.44 -8.31
N ALA A 314 12.43 -14.68 -7.33
CA ALA A 314 11.57 -14.17 -6.26
C ALA A 314 10.51 -13.20 -6.80
N LEU A 315 10.83 -12.38 -7.81
CA LEU A 315 9.86 -11.53 -8.50
C LEU A 315 8.77 -12.36 -9.18
N ILE A 316 9.12 -13.41 -9.90
CA ILE A 316 8.15 -14.28 -10.59
C ILE A 316 7.22 -14.95 -9.57
N ILE A 317 7.76 -15.47 -8.47
CA ILE A 317 6.96 -16.11 -7.41
C ILE A 317 6.02 -15.07 -6.77
N SER A 318 6.52 -13.88 -6.43
CA SER A 318 5.70 -12.80 -5.88
C SER A 318 4.64 -12.31 -6.87
N ALA A 319 4.95 -12.31 -8.16
CA ALA A 319 4.00 -11.90 -9.20
C ALA A 319 2.80 -12.85 -9.36
N ILE A 320 2.91 -14.13 -8.94
CA ILE A 320 1.77 -15.06 -8.92
C ILE A 320 0.64 -14.51 -8.01
N SER A 321 0.99 -13.78 -6.95
CA SER A 321 -0.01 -13.15 -6.08
C SER A 321 -0.92 -12.17 -6.82
N LEU A 322 -0.48 -11.57 -7.94
CA LEU A 322 -1.29 -10.69 -8.78
C LEU A 322 -2.52 -11.39 -9.39
N LEU A 323 -2.47 -12.73 -9.51
CA LEU A 323 -3.59 -13.54 -10.00
C LEU A 323 -4.66 -13.78 -8.92
N LEU A 324 -4.25 -13.83 -7.66
CA LEU A 324 -5.14 -14.10 -6.52
C LEU A 324 -5.68 -12.82 -5.89
N LEU A 325 -4.96 -11.73 -6.02
CA LEU A 325 -5.29 -10.43 -5.44
C LEU A 325 -6.66 -9.87 -5.89
N PRO A 326 -7.10 -10.00 -7.16
CA PRO A 326 -8.45 -9.63 -7.58
C PRO A 326 -9.55 -10.28 -6.76
N PHE A 327 -9.38 -11.57 -6.45
CA PHE A 327 -10.33 -12.32 -5.62
C PHE A 327 -10.30 -11.85 -4.17
N THR A 328 -9.11 -11.87 -3.55
CA THR A 328 -8.98 -11.53 -2.12
C THR A 328 -9.50 -10.12 -1.83
N ARG A 329 -9.15 -9.12 -2.64
CA ARG A 329 -9.58 -7.74 -2.44
C ARG A 329 -11.07 -7.52 -2.68
N THR A 330 -11.63 -8.13 -3.74
CA THR A 330 -13.05 -7.99 -4.04
C THR A 330 -13.91 -8.73 -3.03
N LEU A 331 -13.55 -9.97 -2.64
CA LEU A 331 -14.30 -10.76 -1.68
C LEU A 331 -14.21 -10.20 -0.26
N CYS A 332 -13.05 -9.67 0.15
CA CYS A 332 -12.90 -8.92 1.38
C CYS A 332 -13.93 -7.77 1.45
N SER A 333 -14.00 -6.95 0.39
CA SER A 333 -14.93 -5.82 0.32
C SER A 333 -16.40 -6.27 0.25
N LEU A 334 -16.69 -7.39 -0.41
CA LEU A 334 -18.01 -8.00 -0.47
C LEU A 334 -18.50 -8.44 0.92
N LEU A 335 -17.64 -9.11 1.69
CA LEU A 335 -17.97 -9.58 3.05
C LEU A 335 -18.20 -8.40 4.00
N VAL A 336 -17.39 -7.32 3.89
CA VAL A 336 -17.63 -6.08 4.65
C VAL A 336 -18.98 -5.45 4.27
N ALA A 337 -19.32 -5.39 2.99
CA ALA A 337 -20.60 -4.85 2.53
C ALA A 337 -21.81 -5.65 3.06
N ASN A 338 -21.62 -6.94 3.38
CA ASN A 338 -22.63 -7.82 3.97
C ASN A 338 -22.52 -7.95 5.51
N HIS A 339 -21.79 -7.06 6.20
CA HIS A 339 -21.60 -7.03 7.65
C HIS A 339 -20.87 -8.25 8.23
N PHE A 340 -19.97 -8.86 7.46
CA PHE A 340 -19.11 -9.96 7.91
C PHE A 340 -17.66 -9.51 8.16
N GLU A 341 -17.47 -8.34 8.78
CA GLU A 341 -16.14 -7.76 9.08
C GLU A 341 -15.27 -8.68 9.94
N ILE A 342 -15.90 -9.49 10.80
CA ILE A 342 -15.20 -10.45 11.66
C ILE A 342 -14.41 -11.49 10.85
N VAL A 343 -14.87 -11.81 9.64
CA VAL A 343 -14.16 -12.71 8.73
C VAL A 343 -12.82 -12.13 8.31
N ASN A 344 -12.77 -10.81 8.05
CA ASN A 344 -11.53 -10.14 7.68
C ASN A 344 -10.53 -10.15 8.84
N LEU A 345 -10.98 -9.87 10.06
CA LEU A 345 -10.10 -9.93 11.23
C LEU A 345 -9.54 -11.36 11.42
N ARG A 346 -10.41 -12.36 11.31
CA ARG A 346 -10.02 -13.77 11.43
C ARG A 346 -9.02 -14.16 10.33
N GLU A 347 -9.27 -13.75 9.10
CA GLU A 347 -8.37 -13.99 7.98
C GLU A 347 -6.98 -13.42 8.25
N VAL A 348 -6.86 -12.14 8.62
CA VAL A 348 -5.58 -11.50 8.90
C VAL A 348 -4.83 -12.23 10.02
N VAL A 349 -5.49 -12.59 11.11
CA VAL A 349 -4.86 -13.30 12.23
C VAL A 349 -4.36 -14.67 11.80
N ILE A 350 -5.20 -15.49 11.14
CA ILE A 350 -4.82 -16.84 10.70
C ILE A 350 -3.70 -16.79 9.68
N THR A 351 -3.85 -15.94 8.65
CA THR A 351 -2.87 -15.81 7.56
C THR A 351 -1.53 -15.33 8.09
N THR A 352 -1.52 -14.31 8.96
CA THR A 352 -0.27 -13.80 9.55
C THR A 352 0.39 -14.84 10.45
N THR A 353 -0.37 -15.51 11.31
CA THR A 353 0.19 -16.51 12.23
C THR A 353 0.77 -17.70 11.47
N LEU A 354 -0.02 -18.33 10.59
CA LEU A 354 0.43 -19.50 9.82
C LEU A 354 1.52 -19.11 8.80
N GLY A 355 1.36 -17.97 8.15
CA GLY A 355 2.36 -17.43 7.22
C GLY A 355 3.69 -17.13 7.88
N SER A 356 3.68 -16.55 9.08
CA SER A 356 4.93 -16.27 9.84
C SER A 356 5.61 -17.55 10.28
N LEU A 357 4.88 -18.54 10.81
CA LEU A 357 5.43 -19.83 11.22
C LEU A 357 6.08 -20.56 10.04
N ALA A 358 5.38 -20.66 8.91
CA ALA A 358 5.92 -21.23 7.68
C ALA A 358 7.07 -20.37 7.12
N GLY A 359 6.95 -19.04 7.24
CA GLY A 359 7.94 -18.08 6.75
C GLY A 359 9.29 -18.22 7.45
N VAL A 360 9.33 -18.43 8.75
CA VAL A 360 10.58 -18.69 9.47
C VAL A 360 11.31 -19.90 8.88
N ALA A 361 10.62 -21.02 8.62
CA ALA A 361 11.21 -22.20 8.02
C ALA A 361 11.63 -21.98 6.55
N LEU A 362 10.79 -21.28 5.75
CA LEU A 362 11.07 -21.01 4.35
C LEU A 362 12.24 -20.02 4.17
N VAL A 363 12.26 -18.94 4.94
CA VAL A 363 13.32 -17.94 4.82
C VAL A 363 14.65 -18.47 5.35
N SER A 364 14.66 -19.28 6.42
CA SER A 364 15.90 -19.89 6.92
C SER A 364 16.56 -20.81 5.91
N GLN A 365 15.76 -21.52 5.07
CA GLN A 365 16.28 -22.47 4.06
C GLN A 365 16.52 -21.82 2.69
N TYR A 366 15.61 -20.95 2.24
CA TYR A 366 15.60 -20.41 0.86
C TYR A 366 15.81 -18.89 0.80
N GLN A 367 16.06 -18.24 1.93
CA GLN A 367 16.35 -16.80 2.02
C GLN A 367 15.36 -15.93 1.22
N LEU A 368 15.81 -15.20 0.18
CA LEU A 368 14.99 -14.31 -0.65
C LEU A 368 13.80 -15.06 -1.31
N VAL A 369 14.08 -16.24 -1.86
CA VAL A 369 13.04 -17.07 -2.49
C VAL A 369 12.04 -17.55 -1.44
N GLY A 370 12.52 -17.89 -0.24
CA GLY A 370 11.70 -18.23 0.92
C GLY A 370 10.72 -17.12 1.31
N ALA A 371 11.18 -15.86 1.31
CA ALA A 371 10.31 -14.70 1.58
C ALA A 371 9.23 -14.53 0.48
N ALA A 372 9.58 -14.74 -0.78
CA ALA A 372 8.61 -14.70 -1.88
C ALA A 372 7.57 -15.84 -1.79
N ILE A 373 8.00 -17.05 -1.42
CA ILE A 373 7.10 -18.19 -1.19
C ILE A 373 6.20 -17.93 0.02
N MET A 374 6.73 -17.34 1.10
CA MET A 374 5.94 -16.93 2.26
C MET A 374 4.83 -15.96 1.87
N ALA A 375 5.16 -14.90 1.13
CA ALA A 375 4.19 -13.91 0.65
C ALA A 375 3.09 -14.54 -0.22
N LEU A 376 3.49 -15.45 -1.11
CA LEU A 376 2.55 -16.20 -1.94
C LEU A 376 1.67 -17.14 -1.09
N LEU A 377 2.24 -17.86 -0.13
CA LEU A 377 1.50 -18.73 0.80
C LEU A 377 0.46 -17.92 1.60
N MET A 378 0.83 -16.75 2.13
CA MET A 378 -0.11 -15.86 2.81
C MET A 378 -1.25 -15.44 1.88
N THR A 379 -0.95 -15.12 0.62
CA THR A 379 -1.97 -14.77 -0.37
C THR A 379 -2.89 -15.95 -0.70
N ILE A 380 -2.36 -17.18 -0.79
CA ILE A 380 -3.15 -18.41 -0.99
C ILE A 380 -4.05 -18.68 0.22
N LEU A 381 -3.54 -18.54 1.44
CA LEU A 381 -4.32 -18.71 2.66
C LEU A 381 -5.47 -17.70 2.74
N ALA A 382 -5.21 -16.42 2.42
CA ALA A 382 -6.24 -15.39 2.34
C ALA A 382 -7.29 -15.72 1.28
N PHE A 383 -6.85 -16.08 0.07
CA PHE A 383 -7.74 -16.47 -1.04
C PHE A 383 -8.64 -17.65 -0.64
N SER A 384 -8.07 -18.69 -0.05
CA SER A 384 -8.83 -19.89 0.36
C SER A 384 -9.90 -19.56 1.41
N GLN A 385 -9.57 -18.73 2.39
CA GLN A 385 -10.51 -18.30 3.41
C GLN A 385 -11.64 -17.45 2.81
N TYR A 386 -11.32 -16.45 1.98
CA TYR A 386 -12.33 -15.60 1.35
C TYR A 386 -13.26 -16.36 0.41
N ILE A 387 -12.74 -17.30 -0.38
CA ILE A 387 -13.57 -18.19 -1.24
C ILE A 387 -14.48 -19.05 -0.38
N TYR A 388 -13.96 -19.69 0.68
CA TYR A 388 -14.73 -20.53 1.57
C TYR A 388 -15.88 -19.76 2.23
N PHE A 389 -15.60 -18.60 2.82
CA PHE A 389 -16.63 -17.81 3.48
C PHE A 389 -17.65 -17.22 2.50
N THR A 390 -17.22 -16.81 1.31
CA THR A 390 -18.15 -16.33 0.27
C THR A 390 -19.08 -17.46 -0.17
N TYR A 391 -18.55 -18.65 -0.40
CA TYR A 391 -19.34 -19.82 -0.77
C TYR A 391 -20.36 -20.21 0.31
N THR A 392 -19.95 -20.22 1.56
CA THR A 392 -20.79 -20.68 2.68
C THR A 392 -21.81 -19.65 3.13
N LEU A 393 -21.47 -18.36 3.11
CA LEU A 393 -22.33 -17.30 3.66
C LEU A 393 -23.18 -16.61 2.59
N LEU A 394 -22.71 -16.50 1.35
CA LEU A 394 -23.34 -15.70 0.31
C LEU A 394 -23.75 -16.53 -0.92
N PHE A 395 -22.80 -16.86 -1.79
CA PHE A 395 -23.04 -17.56 -3.04
C PHE A 395 -21.76 -18.20 -3.62
N PRO A 396 -21.89 -19.25 -4.47
CA PRO A 396 -20.76 -19.79 -5.23
C PRO A 396 -20.34 -18.82 -6.35
N LEU A 397 -19.04 -18.73 -6.65
CA LEU A 397 -18.52 -17.97 -7.78
C LEU A 397 -18.46 -18.84 -9.06
N ASN A 398 -18.85 -18.28 -10.17
CA ASN A 398 -18.64 -18.90 -11.48
C ASN A 398 -17.24 -18.57 -12.01
N LEU A 399 -16.25 -19.38 -11.63
CA LEU A 399 -14.85 -19.16 -11.99
C LEU A 399 -14.63 -19.09 -13.50
N TRP A 400 -15.34 -19.91 -14.28
CA TRP A 400 -15.21 -19.90 -15.75
C TRP A 400 -15.63 -18.55 -16.35
N ARG A 401 -16.71 -17.98 -15.87
CA ARG A 401 -17.18 -16.66 -16.29
C ARG A 401 -16.16 -15.57 -16.00
N VAL A 402 -15.53 -15.64 -14.84
CA VAL A 402 -14.54 -14.66 -14.35
C VAL A 402 -13.24 -14.72 -15.15
N VAL A 403 -12.79 -15.93 -15.55
CA VAL A 403 -11.44 -16.15 -16.09
C VAL A 403 -11.39 -16.12 -17.62
N ARG A 404 -12.50 -16.44 -18.32
CA ARG A 404 -12.51 -16.60 -19.79
C ARG A 404 -12.00 -15.40 -20.57
N ARG A 405 -12.44 -14.16 -20.21
CA ARG A 405 -11.99 -12.93 -20.91
C ARG A 405 -10.57 -12.53 -20.54
N PRO A 406 -10.16 -12.54 -19.26
CA PRO A 406 -8.74 -12.37 -18.89
C PRO A 406 -7.80 -13.31 -19.63
N ILE A 407 -8.17 -14.60 -19.81
CA ILE A 407 -7.36 -15.55 -20.58
C ILE A 407 -7.21 -15.10 -22.03
N VAL A 408 -8.26 -14.65 -22.69
CA VAL A 408 -8.18 -14.19 -24.08
C VAL A 408 -7.25 -12.98 -24.20
N ILE A 409 -7.40 -11.97 -23.32
CA ILE A 409 -6.51 -10.80 -23.30
C ILE A 409 -5.05 -11.24 -23.13
N SER A 410 -4.83 -12.15 -22.19
CA SER A 410 -3.51 -12.63 -21.86
C SER A 410 -2.88 -13.50 -22.96
N ALA A 411 -3.68 -14.28 -23.65
CA ALA A 411 -3.24 -15.04 -24.83
C ALA A 411 -2.79 -14.11 -25.98
N LEU A 412 -3.54 -13.03 -26.24
CA LEU A 412 -3.13 -12.02 -27.19
C LEU A 412 -1.82 -11.33 -26.76
N MET A 413 -1.70 -10.96 -25.48
CA MET A 413 -0.47 -10.38 -24.94
C MET A 413 0.71 -11.34 -24.99
N LEU A 414 0.49 -12.65 -24.75
CA LEU A 414 1.52 -13.67 -24.87
C LEU A 414 2.11 -13.70 -26.29
N VAL A 415 1.27 -13.64 -27.33
CA VAL A 415 1.75 -13.55 -28.72
C VAL A 415 2.61 -12.31 -28.93
N VAL A 416 2.17 -11.15 -28.44
CA VAL A 416 2.96 -9.92 -28.51
C VAL A 416 4.33 -10.09 -27.81
N PHE A 417 4.34 -10.65 -26.59
CA PHE A 417 5.59 -10.87 -25.85
C PHE A 417 6.56 -11.82 -26.56
N LEU A 418 6.04 -12.90 -27.15
CA LEU A 418 6.87 -13.83 -27.92
C LEU A 418 7.46 -13.17 -29.17
N ILE A 419 6.70 -12.35 -29.88
CA ILE A 419 7.17 -11.58 -31.03
C ILE A 419 8.25 -10.59 -30.59
N LEU A 420 8.01 -9.81 -29.53
CA LEU A 420 8.97 -8.81 -29.03
C LEU A 420 10.29 -9.48 -28.58
N LYS A 421 10.20 -10.64 -27.92
CA LYS A 421 11.38 -11.40 -27.51
C LYS A 421 12.21 -11.90 -28.73
N LYS A 422 11.53 -12.25 -29.83
CA LYS A 422 12.21 -12.73 -31.07
C LYS A 422 12.89 -11.62 -31.85
N ILE A 423 12.33 -10.39 -31.82
CA ILE A 423 12.84 -9.25 -32.59
C ILE A 423 14.10 -8.62 -31.93
N ASN A 424 14.38 -8.90 -30.67
CA ASN A 424 15.53 -8.36 -29.91
C ASN A 424 15.64 -6.82 -29.97
N LEU A 425 14.52 -6.11 -29.86
CA LEU A 425 14.51 -4.65 -29.75
C LEU A 425 15.14 -4.18 -28.45
N ASP A 426 15.62 -2.92 -28.44
CA ASP A 426 16.01 -2.27 -27.20
C ASP A 426 14.86 -2.35 -26.17
N PHE A 427 15.23 -2.54 -24.89
CA PHE A 427 14.28 -2.80 -23.82
C PHE A 427 13.23 -1.68 -23.66
N LEU A 428 13.62 -0.42 -23.86
CA LEU A 428 12.68 0.71 -23.82
C LEU A 428 11.60 0.61 -24.89
N PHE A 429 11.96 0.31 -26.14
CA PHE A 429 11.00 0.11 -27.21
C PHE A 429 10.09 -1.10 -26.96
N THR A 430 10.66 -2.19 -26.43
CA THR A 430 9.92 -3.39 -26.02
C THR A 430 8.85 -3.04 -24.97
N LEU A 431 9.22 -2.25 -23.96
CA LEU A 431 8.31 -1.83 -22.90
C LEU A 431 7.18 -0.93 -23.42
N ILE A 432 7.51 0.05 -24.29
CA ILE A 432 6.53 0.96 -24.90
C ILE A 432 5.53 0.18 -25.76
N ILE A 433 6.01 -0.72 -26.62
CA ILE A 433 5.15 -1.52 -27.49
C ILE A 433 4.26 -2.45 -26.67
N ALA A 434 4.82 -3.14 -25.67
CA ALA A 434 4.08 -4.02 -24.78
C ALA A 434 2.97 -3.28 -24.03
N THR A 435 3.29 -2.12 -23.45
CA THR A 435 2.33 -1.30 -22.70
C THR A 435 1.24 -0.74 -23.60
N SER A 436 1.61 -0.22 -24.78
CA SER A 436 0.66 0.31 -25.78
C SER A 436 -0.29 -0.78 -26.30
N SER A 437 0.24 -1.96 -26.61
CA SER A 437 -0.55 -3.13 -27.04
C SER A 437 -1.53 -3.56 -25.97
N TYR A 438 -1.09 -3.61 -24.71
CA TYR A 438 -1.95 -3.93 -23.58
C TYR A 438 -3.11 -2.94 -23.44
N ILE A 439 -2.83 -1.63 -23.47
CA ILE A 439 -3.85 -0.59 -23.39
C ILE A 439 -4.86 -0.73 -24.52
N LEU A 440 -4.39 -0.97 -25.76
CA LEU A 440 -5.26 -1.18 -26.92
C LEU A 440 -6.16 -2.40 -26.75
N PHE A 441 -5.64 -3.53 -26.30
CA PHE A 441 -6.44 -4.73 -26.07
C PHE A 441 -7.47 -4.54 -24.96
N VAL A 442 -7.11 -3.89 -23.85
CA VAL A 442 -8.04 -3.57 -22.75
C VAL A 442 -9.15 -2.65 -23.25
N ILE A 443 -8.83 -1.61 -24.01
CA ILE A 443 -9.82 -0.70 -24.59
C ILE A 443 -10.74 -1.45 -25.57
N PHE A 444 -10.16 -2.23 -26.50
CA PHE A 444 -10.92 -2.97 -27.51
C PHE A 444 -11.90 -3.96 -26.88
N ILE A 445 -11.46 -4.76 -25.91
CA ILE A 445 -12.29 -5.75 -25.24
C ILE A 445 -13.33 -5.07 -24.34
N SER A 446 -12.98 -3.96 -23.67
CA SER A 446 -13.94 -3.18 -22.87
C SER A 446 -15.06 -2.59 -23.73
N ILE A 447 -14.73 -2.05 -24.90
CA ILE A 447 -15.72 -1.55 -25.87
C ILE A 447 -16.63 -2.66 -26.34
N HIS A 448 -16.08 -3.82 -26.68
CA HIS A 448 -16.86 -4.97 -27.13
C HIS A 448 -17.76 -5.54 -26.03
N ALA A 449 -17.26 -5.60 -24.79
CA ALA A 449 -18.01 -6.04 -23.61
C ALA A 449 -19.17 -5.11 -23.23
N LEU A 450 -19.06 -3.81 -23.53
CA LEU A 450 -20.09 -2.80 -23.29
C LEU A 450 -21.13 -2.70 -24.44
N GLY A 451 -21.04 -3.56 -25.45
CA GLY A 451 -21.97 -3.60 -26.59
C GLY A 451 -21.59 -2.72 -27.78
N GLY A 452 -20.30 -2.37 -27.88
CA GLY A 452 -19.73 -1.59 -28.98
C GLY A 452 -19.74 -0.07 -28.78
N ILE A 453 -19.09 0.63 -29.70
CA ILE A 453 -18.91 2.09 -29.68
C ILE A 453 -20.24 2.86 -29.64
N HIS A 454 -21.31 2.28 -30.21
CA HIS A 454 -22.61 2.92 -30.28
C HIS A 454 -23.26 3.14 -28.91
N ILE A 455 -23.17 2.16 -28.01
CA ILE A 455 -23.72 2.27 -26.63
C ILE A 455 -22.87 3.21 -25.74
N LEU A 456 -21.57 3.28 -25.99
CA LEU A 456 -20.71 4.26 -25.31
C LEU A 456 -21.10 5.69 -25.71
N LYS A 457 -21.35 5.97 -27.01
CA LYS A 457 -21.82 7.29 -27.45
C LYS A 457 -23.15 7.66 -26.80
N GLU A 458 -24.12 6.76 -26.73
CA GLU A 458 -25.41 7.02 -26.07
C GLU A 458 -25.25 7.31 -24.56
N LYS A 459 -24.39 6.56 -23.87
CA LYS A 459 -24.13 6.80 -22.44
C LYS A 459 -23.38 8.12 -22.20
N PHE A 460 -22.41 8.47 -23.05
CA PHE A 460 -21.72 9.77 -22.96
C PHE A 460 -22.67 10.95 -23.26
N VAL A 461 -23.56 10.84 -24.23
CA VAL A 461 -24.56 11.86 -24.51
C VAL A 461 -25.54 12.02 -23.35
N LYS A 462 -25.98 10.92 -22.69
CA LYS A 462 -26.84 10.96 -21.50
C LYS A 462 -26.16 11.56 -20.26
N ILE A 463 -24.85 11.44 -20.13
CA ILE A 463 -24.10 12.07 -19.05
C ILE A 463 -23.95 13.58 -19.31
N ARG A 464 -23.75 14.00 -20.58
CA ARG A 464 -23.61 15.42 -20.96
C ARG A 464 -24.92 16.22 -20.85
N ILE A 465 -26.07 15.55 -20.80
CA ILE A 465 -27.38 16.17 -20.61
C ILE A 465 -27.77 16.29 -19.12
N LYS A 466 -26.98 15.68 -18.20
CA LYS A 466 -27.22 15.73 -16.74
C LYS A 466 -26.28 16.68 -15.99
N PHE A 467 -25.36 17.35 -16.67
CA PHE A 467 -24.58 18.47 -16.22
C PHE A 467 -24.97 19.72 -17.01
#